data_9f0934705a534a72349c1762bc813c13
#
_entry.id   9f0934705a534a72349c1762bc813c13
#
_cell.length_a   1.000
_cell.length_b   1.000
_cell.length_c   1.000
_cell.angle_alpha   90.00
_cell.angle_beta   90.00
_cell.angle_gamma   90.00
#
_symmetry.space_group_name_H-M   'P 1'
#
loop_
_entity.id
_entity.type
_entity.pdbx_description
1 polymer ?
#
loop_
_entity_poly.entity_id
_entity_poly.type
_entity_poly.pdbx_seq_one_letter_code
_entity_poly.pdbx_strand_id
1 'polypeptide(L)'
;MSAAADVRAFIALDLDARLREAIGELQARVRPRLGGIRLLRPEGIHLTLRFLGDTSPAQVETLRPLLAAAAAACPPVEARVAGLGMFPERGSPRVLWLRLDVPPAVYELQRACERAAREAGFEREERPFRAHLTLGRWRDRAPRPDLPPADPGTTRLDTLVFFRSDLRPDGAVYTPLARFGLGA
;
A
#
# COMPACT_ATOMS: atom_id res chain seq x y z
N MET A 1 3.81 34.18 -8.37
CA MET A 1 3.33 32.83 -8.65
C MET A 1 3.59 31.99 -7.39
N SER A 2 2.54 31.55 -6.68
CA SER A 2 2.72 30.71 -5.48
C SER A 2 3.33 29.39 -5.90
N ALA A 3 4.48 29.02 -5.33
CA ALA A 3 5.03 27.68 -5.52
C ALA A 3 3.99 26.66 -5.04
N ALA A 4 3.71 25.63 -5.85
CA ALA A 4 2.81 24.55 -5.43
C ALA A 4 3.40 23.91 -4.16
N ALA A 5 2.56 23.69 -3.16
CA ALA A 5 2.99 23.12 -1.89
C ALA A 5 3.40 21.66 -2.03
N ASP A 6 4.31 21.22 -1.17
CA ASP A 6 4.69 19.82 -1.05
C ASP A 6 3.46 18.96 -0.71
N VAL A 7 3.44 17.74 -1.22
CA VAL A 7 2.38 16.77 -0.97
C VAL A 7 2.97 15.54 -0.31
N ARG A 8 2.24 14.94 0.63
CA ARG A 8 2.63 13.63 1.15
C ARG A 8 2.28 12.57 0.11
N ALA A 9 3.25 11.76 -0.31
CA ALA A 9 3.07 10.83 -1.41
C ALA A 9 3.61 9.42 -1.13
N PHE A 10 3.13 8.45 -1.92
CA PHE A 10 3.60 7.07 -1.91
C PHE A 10 3.29 6.38 -3.25
N ILE A 11 3.97 5.28 -3.49
CA ILE A 11 3.84 4.44 -4.70
C ILE A 11 3.25 3.10 -4.29
N ALA A 12 2.23 2.63 -5.00
CA ALA A 12 1.54 1.39 -4.67
C ALA A 12 0.99 0.68 -5.91
N LEU A 13 0.74 -0.62 -5.80
CA LEU A 13 -0.08 -1.36 -6.74
C LEU A 13 -1.54 -1.34 -6.27
N ASP A 14 -2.43 -1.09 -7.22
CA ASP A 14 -3.87 -1.08 -7.00
C ASP A 14 -4.43 -2.51 -6.94
N LEU A 15 -5.56 -2.70 -6.29
CA LEU A 15 -6.24 -3.98 -6.17
C LEU A 15 -7.47 -4.01 -7.06
N ASP A 16 -7.85 -5.19 -7.54
CA ASP A 16 -9.10 -5.35 -8.26
C ASP A 16 -10.34 -5.20 -7.35
N ALA A 17 -11.49 -4.96 -7.96
CA ALA A 17 -12.74 -4.72 -7.23
C ALA A 17 -13.19 -5.96 -6.45
N ARG A 18 -12.97 -7.17 -6.99
CA ARG A 18 -13.36 -8.45 -6.36
C ARG A 18 -12.62 -8.65 -5.04
N LEU A 19 -11.30 -8.42 -5.03
CA LEU A 19 -10.54 -8.54 -3.79
C LEU A 19 -10.95 -7.46 -2.78
N ARG A 20 -11.23 -6.23 -3.20
CA ARG A 20 -11.72 -5.17 -2.30
C ARG A 20 -13.01 -5.56 -1.60
N GLU A 21 -13.96 -6.15 -2.33
CA GLU A 21 -15.21 -6.68 -1.78
C GLU A 21 -14.96 -7.79 -0.76
N ALA A 22 -14.15 -8.79 -1.11
CA ALA A 22 -13.77 -9.88 -0.20
C ALA A 22 -13.04 -9.37 1.07
N ILE A 23 -12.22 -8.34 0.96
CA ILE A 23 -11.60 -7.67 2.12
C ILE A 23 -12.65 -6.97 2.97
N GLY A 24 -13.63 -6.30 2.39
CA GLY A 24 -14.73 -5.66 3.11
C GLY A 24 -15.53 -6.67 3.95
N GLU A 25 -15.87 -7.82 3.36
CA GLU A 25 -16.53 -8.93 4.06
C GLU A 25 -15.66 -9.49 5.19
N LEU A 26 -14.36 -9.69 4.93
CA LEU A 26 -13.41 -10.11 5.95
C LEU A 26 -13.34 -9.12 7.11
N GLN A 27 -13.24 -7.83 6.82
CA GLN A 27 -13.22 -6.78 7.85
C GLN A 27 -14.49 -6.80 8.70
N ALA A 28 -15.67 -6.97 8.09
CA ALA A 28 -16.93 -7.08 8.81
C ALA A 28 -16.93 -8.30 9.77
N ARG A 29 -16.45 -9.44 9.29
CA ARG A 29 -16.37 -10.68 10.06
C ARG A 29 -15.40 -10.62 11.25
N VAL A 30 -14.25 -9.97 11.10
CA VAL A 30 -13.23 -9.90 12.17
C VAL A 30 -13.44 -8.73 13.12
N ARG A 31 -14.17 -7.68 12.70
CA ARG A 31 -14.39 -6.45 13.46
C ARG A 31 -14.81 -6.66 14.92
N PRO A 32 -15.72 -7.60 15.27
CA PRO A 32 -16.11 -7.81 16.68
C PRO A 32 -14.95 -8.23 17.59
N ARG A 33 -13.87 -8.77 17.03
CA ARG A 33 -12.66 -9.20 17.78
C ARG A 33 -11.60 -8.11 17.91
N LEU A 34 -11.76 -6.99 17.20
CA LEU A 34 -10.73 -5.96 17.01
C LEU A 34 -11.04 -4.69 17.82
N GLY A 35 -10.99 -4.80 19.14
CA GLY A 35 -11.25 -3.64 20.00
C GLY A 35 -10.31 -2.45 19.70
N GLY A 36 -10.86 -1.25 19.53
CA GLY A 36 -10.11 -0.01 19.37
C GLY A 36 -9.35 0.19 18.06
N ILE A 37 -9.54 -0.71 17.08
CA ILE A 37 -8.91 -0.57 15.76
C ILE A 37 -9.67 0.44 14.89
N ARG A 38 -8.93 1.23 14.15
CA ARG A 38 -9.44 1.98 13.01
C ARG A 38 -9.16 1.20 11.72
N LEU A 39 -10.21 0.59 11.16
CA LEU A 39 -10.13 -0.09 9.86
C LEU A 39 -10.07 0.93 8.72
N LEU A 40 -9.29 0.63 7.71
CA LEU A 40 -9.29 1.36 6.44
C LEU A 40 -10.53 0.99 5.62
N ARG A 41 -11.02 1.93 4.83
CA ARG A 41 -12.04 1.60 3.82
C ARG A 41 -11.40 0.71 2.74
N PRO A 42 -12.11 -0.30 2.21
CA PRO A 42 -11.56 -1.21 1.19
C PRO A 42 -10.95 -0.48 -0.03
N GLU A 43 -11.54 0.66 -0.42
CA GLU A 43 -11.07 1.50 -1.53
C GLU A 43 -9.68 2.11 -1.27
N GLY A 44 -9.33 2.30 -0.01
CA GLY A 44 -8.02 2.81 0.42
C GLY A 44 -6.96 1.73 0.65
N ILE A 45 -7.28 0.44 0.42
CA ILE A 45 -6.34 -0.66 0.61
C ILE A 45 -5.57 -0.89 -0.68
N HIS A 46 -4.24 -1.01 -0.57
CA HIS A 46 -3.31 -1.16 -1.70
C HIS A 46 -2.03 -1.86 -1.23
N LEU A 47 -1.25 -2.39 -2.17
CA LEU A 47 0.09 -2.88 -1.90
C LEU A 47 1.10 -1.73 -2.02
N THR A 48 1.51 -1.15 -0.90
CA THR A 48 2.51 -0.09 -0.90
C THR A 48 3.88 -0.65 -1.29
N LEU A 49 4.49 -0.06 -2.31
CA LEU A 49 5.86 -0.39 -2.75
C LEU A 49 6.90 0.57 -2.14
N ARG A 50 6.58 1.86 -2.02
CA ARG A 50 7.48 2.86 -1.45
C ARG A 50 6.71 4.05 -0.87
N PHE A 51 6.93 4.35 0.40
CA PHE A 51 6.53 5.62 0.99
C PHE A 51 7.58 6.69 0.70
N LEU A 52 7.12 7.87 0.26
CA LEU A 52 8.00 9.00 -0.07
C LEU A 52 7.96 10.07 1.03
N GLY A 53 6.83 10.25 1.69
CA GLY A 53 6.63 11.37 2.60
C GLY A 53 6.40 12.67 1.85
N ASP A 54 6.88 13.78 2.40
CA ASP A 54 6.75 15.09 1.78
C ASP A 54 7.53 15.12 0.47
N THR A 55 6.83 15.49 -0.61
CA THR A 55 7.28 15.38 -1.99
C THR A 55 7.01 16.70 -2.69
N SER A 56 8.06 17.35 -3.13
CA SER A 56 7.96 18.63 -3.85
C SER A 56 7.39 18.46 -5.26
N PRO A 57 6.82 19.50 -5.87
CA PRO A 57 6.36 19.45 -7.26
C PRO A 57 7.43 19.00 -8.26
N ALA A 58 8.69 19.42 -8.07
CA ALA A 58 9.81 19.01 -8.91
C ALA A 58 10.08 17.50 -8.81
N GLN A 59 10.01 16.94 -7.58
CA GLN A 59 10.15 15.49 -7.37
C GLN A 59 8.98 14.71 -7.99
N VAL A 60 7.75 15.24 -7.94
CA VAL A 60 6.59 14.63 -8.62
C VAL A 60 6.85 14.53 -10.12
N GLU A 61 7.33 15.60 -10.76
CA GLU A 61 7.61 15.60 -12.20
C GLU A 61 8.77 14.67 -12.57
N THR A 62 9.81 14.59 -11.74
CA THR A 62 10.93 13.64 -11.93
C THR A 62 10.45 12.19 -11.82
N LEU A 63 9.58 11.87 -10.85
CA LEU A 63 9.09 10.52 -10.62
C LEU A 63 8.18 10.00 -11.74
N ARG A 64 7.36 10.83 -12.37
CA ARG A 64 6.38 10.40 -13.37
C ARG A 64 6.99 9.52 -14.49
N PRO A 65 7.99 9.98 -15.24
CA PRO A 65 8.57 9.16 -16.32
C PRO A 65 9.30 7.91 -15.79
N LEU A 66 9.94 8.00 -14.64
CA LEU A 66 10.65 6.87 -14.03
C LEU A 66 9.68 5.76 -13.60
N LEU A 67 8.54 6.13 -13.03
CA LEU A 67 7.49 5.19 -12.64
C LEU A 67 6.77 4.60 -13.86
N ALA A 68 6.58 5.38 -14.92
CA ALA A 68 6.05 4.88 -16.18
C ALA A 68 6.96 3.80 -16.77
N ALA A 69 8.28 4.05 -16.82
CA ALA A 69 9.26 3.06 -17.29
C ALA A 69 9.30 1.81 -16.40
N ALA A 70 9.23 1.98 -15.09
CA ALA A 70 9.19 0.86 -14.15
C ALA A 70 7.93 -0.01 -14.35
N ALA A 71 6.77 0.61 -14.55
CA ALA A 71 5.51 -0.09 -14.80
C ALA A 71 5.53 -0.84 -16.15
N ALA A 72 6.02 -0.20 -17.22
CA ALA A 72 6.12 -0.82 -18.53
C ALA A 72 7.02 -2.07 -18.55
N ALA A 73 8.06 -2.09 -17.71
CA ALA A 73 8.99 -3.22 -17.59
C ALA A 73 8.44 -4.40 -16.75
N CYS A 74 7.32 -4.23 -16.04
CA CYS A 74 6.73 -5.24 -15.17
C CYS A 74 5.44 -5.78 -15.80
N PRO A 75 5.35 -7.10 -16.10
CA PRO A 75 4.08 -7.65 -16.60
C PRO A 75 3.00 -7.61 -15.52
N PRO A 76 1.71 -7.57 -15.90
CA PRO A 76 0.63 -7.82 -14.96
C PRO A 76 0.80 -9.18 -14.28
N VAL A 77 0.52 -9.24 -12.98
CA VAL A 77 0.75 -10.46 -12.18
C VAL A 77 -0.47 -10.85 -11.37
N GLU A 78 -0.59 -12.14 -11.08
CA GLU A 78 -1.53 -12.67 -10.07
C GLU A 78 -0.82 -12.75 -8.72
N ALA A 79 -1.51 -12.33 -7.66
CA ALA A 79 -1.05 -12.43 -6.29
C ALA A 79 -2.10 -13.12 -5.42
N ARG A 80 -1.66 -13.96 -4.48
CA ARG A 80 -2.54 -14.62 -3.53
C ARG A 80 -2.56 -13.87 -2.20
N VAL A 81 -3.76 -13.66 -1.67
CA VAL A 81 -3.96 -13.03 -0.36
C VAL A 81 -4.33 -14.12 0.65
N ALA A 82 -3.46 -14.35 1.62
CA ALA A 82 -3.68 -15.40 2.61
C ALA A 82 -3.08 -15.03 3.98
N GLY A 83 -3.88 -15.23 5.02
CA GLY A 83 -3.46 -15.04 6.41
C GLY A 83 -3.51 -13.59 6.87
N LEU A 84 -4.06 -13.44 8.08
CA LEU A 84 -4.03 -12.18 8.83
C LEU A 84 -2.78 -12.13 9.71
N GLY A 85 -2.23 -10.94 9.85
CA GLY A 85 -1.10 -10.71 10.72
C GLY A 85 -1.18 -9.34 11.41
N MET A 86 -0.28 -9.14 12.34
CA MET A 86 -0.19 -7.89 13.10
C MET A 86 1.26 -7.47 13.26
N PHE A 87 1.52 -6.16 13.11
CA PHE A 87 2.80 -5.56 13.47
C PHE A 87 2.66 -4.75 14.77
N PRO A 88 3.65 -4.76 15.66
CA PRO A 88 4.78 -5.69 15.71
C PRO A 88 4.28 -7.13 15.92
N GLU A 89 5.12 -8.13 15.61
CA GLU A 89 4.77 -9.56 15.72
C GLU A 89 4.50 -10.01 17.16
N ARG A 90 5.01 -9.29 18.15
CA ARG A 90 4.81 -9.54 19.59
C ARG A 90 4.36 -8.27 20.30
N GLY A 91 3.69 -8.44 21.44
CA GLY A 91 3.20 -7.33 22.26
C GLY A 91 1.93 -6.68 21.71
N SER A 92 1.71 -5.41 22.07
CA SER A 92 0.52 -4.65 21.65
C SER A 92 0.55 -4.37 20.15
N PRO A 93 -0.49 -4.78 19.39
CA PRO A 93 -0.54 -4.57 17.95
C PRO A 93 -0.72 -3.09 17.60
N ARG A 94 -0.16 -2.69 16.48
CA ARG A 94 -0.30 -1.35 15.90
C ARG A 94 -0.93 -1.38 14.50
N VAL A 95 -0.69 -2.44 13.75
CA VAL A 95 -1.16 -2.59 12.36
C VAL A 95 -1.75 -3.98 12.20
N LEU A 96 -2.97 -4.05 11.68
CA LEU A 96 -3.58 -5.27 11.15
C LEU A 96 -3.33 -5.32 9.65
N TRP A 97 -2.88 -6.46 9.15
CA TRP A 97 -2.55 -6.62 7.73
C TRP A 97 -2.91 -8.01 7.21
N LEU A 98 -3.05 -8.11 5.89
CA LEU A 98 -3.13 -9.36 5.14
C LEU A 98 -1.80 -9.63 4.44
N ARG A 99 -1.31 -10.87 4.50
CA ARG A 99 -0.16 -11.29 3.72
C ARG A 99 -0.55 -11.39 2.25
N LEU A 100 0.35 -10.92 1.40
CA LEU A 100 0.25 -11.02 -0.03
C LEU A 100 1.44 -11.84 -0.55
N ASP A 101 1.16 -13.02 -1.09
CA ASP A 101 2.16 -13.85 -1.75
C ASP A 101 2.26 -13.37 -3.20
N VAL A 102 3.37 -12.74 -3.53
CA VAL A 102 3.60 -12.09 -4.83
C VAL A 102 4.75 -12.76 -5.59
N PRO A 103 4.69 -12.80 -6.94
CA PRO A 103 5.79 -13.32 -7.75
C PRO A 103 7.02 -12.39 -7.72
N PRO A 104 8.21 -12.90 -8.12
CA PRO A 104 9.47 -12.13 -8.13
C PRO A 104 9.38 -10.80 -8.88
N ALA A 105 8.57 -10.70 -9.93
CA ALA A 105 8.37 -9.46 -10.69
C ALA A 105 7.91 -8.28 -9.82
N VAL A 106 7.12 -8.52 -8.77
CA VAL A 106 6.70 -7.44 -7.84
C VAL A 106 7.88 -6.92 -7.01
N TYR A 107 8.80 -7.80 -6.60
CA TYR A 107 10.02 -7.37 -5.90
C TYR A 107 10.95 -6.58 -6.82
N GLU A 108 10.99 -6.93 -8.12
CA GLU A 108 11.76 -6.19 -9.12
C GLU A 108 11.16 -4.81 -9.37
N LEU A 109 9.83 -4.74 -9.48
CA LEU A 109 9.10 -3.47 -9.57
C LEU A 109 9.34 -2.59 -8.33
N GLN A 110 9.29 -3.19 -7.12
CA GLN A 110 9.58 -2.46 -5.89
C GLN A 110 11.00 -1.88 -5.89
N ARG A 111 12.01 -2.66 -6.32
CA ARG A 111 13.38 -2.17 -6.47
C ARG A 111 13.49 -1.06 -7.53
N ALA A 112 12.73 -1.15 -8.62
CA ALA A 112 12.66 -0.08 -9.62
C ALA A 112 12.05 1.20 -9.05
N CYS A 113 10.97 1.10 -8.28
CA CYS A 113 10.37 2.24 -7.57
C CYS A 113 11.35 2.86 -6.55
N GLU A 114 12.13 2.03 -5.83
CA GLU A 114 13.16 2.52 -4.92
C GLU A 114 14.29 3.27 -5.66
N ARG A 115 14.73 2.76 -6.82
CA ARG A 115 15.71 3.49 -7.66
C ARG A 115 15.15 4.82 -8.15
N ALA A 116 13.90 4.84 -8.63
CA ALA A 116 13.21 6.05 -9.06
C ALA A 116 13.12 7.10 -7.93
N ALA A 117 12.79 6.64 -6.71
CA ALA A 117 12.75 7.52 -5.54
C ALA A 117 14.13 8.13 -5.25
N ARG A 118 15.18 7.33 -5.28
CA ARG A 118 16.56 7.82 -5.05
C ARG A 118 17.01 8.80 -6.13
N GLU A 119 16.66 8.56 -7.39
CA GLU A 119 16.96 9.47 -8.50
C GLU A 119 16.22 10.81 -8.35
N ALA A 120 15.01 10.79 -7.77
CA ALA A 120 14.26 11.98 -7.39
C ALA A 120 14.74 12.65 -6.09
N GLY A 121 15.84 12.17 -5.48
CA GLY A 121 16.47 12.77 -4.30
C GLY A 121 15.94 12.29 -2.95
N PHE A 122 15.19 11.18 -2.90
CA PHE A 122 14.75 10.59 -1.63
C PHE A 122 15.83 9.69 -1.02
N GLU A 123 15.87 9.68 0.32
CA GLU A 123 16.72 8.76 1.06
C GLU A 123 16.33 7.30 0.80
N ARG A 124 17.29 6.40 0.93
CA ARG A 124 17.04 4.96 0.80
C ARG A 124 16.09 4.47 1.88
N GLU A 125 15.12 3.61 1.52
CA GLU A 125 14.34 2.86 2.51
C GLU A 125 15.19 1.71 3.08
N GLU A 126 15.44 1.75 4.37
CA GLU A 126 16.29 0.75 5.05
C GLU A 126 15.50 -0.50 5.46
N ARG A 127 14.18 -0.37 5.60
CA ARG A 127 13.33 -1.48 6.01
C ARG A 127 13.11 -2.45 4.85
N PRO A 128 13.29 -3.76 5.08
CA PRO A 128 13.00 -4.75 4.06
C PRO A 128 11.55 -4.65 3.59
N PHE A 129 11.33 -4.73 2.27
CA PHE A 129 10.00 -4.80 1.70
C PHE A 129 9.33 -6.12 2.08
N ARG A 130 8.12 -6.02 2.63
CA ARG A 130 7.24 -7.15 2.93
C ARG A 130 5.91 -6.90 2.26
N ALA A 131 5.53 -7.75 1.31
CA ALA A 131 4.27 -7.61 0.61
C ALA A 131 3.09 -7.86 1.57
N HIS A 132 2.32 -6.81 1.85
CA HIS A 132 1.17 -6.86 2.75
C HIS A 132 0.14 -5.79 2.41
N LEU A 133 -1.11 -6.04 2.75
CA LEU A 133 -2.20 -5.10 2.65
C LEU A 133 -2.58 -4.63 4.06
N THR A 134 -2.40 -3.36 4.36
CA THR A 134 -2.82 -2.80 5.65
C THR A 134 -4.35 -2.72 5.71
N LEU A 135 -4.96 -3.38 6.69
CA LEU A 135 -6.40 -3.35 6.92
C LEU A 135 -6.84 -2.30 7.94
N GLY A 136 -5.96 -1.96 8.88
CA GLY A 136 -6.28 -1.01 9.93
C GLY A 136 -5.13 -0.76 10.90
N ARG A 137 -5.34 0.21 11.78
CA ARG A 137 -4.33 0.62 12.76
C ARG A 137 -4.96 0.86 14.13
N TRP A 138 -4.26 0.43 15.18
CA TRP A 138 -4.57 0.80 16.55
C TRP A 138 -3.83 2.11 16.90
N ARG A 139 -4.53 3.07 17.47
CA ARG A 139 -3.91 4.29 18.00
C ARG A 139 -3.29 4.04 19.36
N ASP A 140 -4.03 3.34 20.21
CA ASP A 140 -3.67 3.08 21.59
C ASP A 140 -3.19 1.63 21.77
N ARG A 141 -2.70 1.34 22.98
CA ARG A 141 -2.38 -0.04 23.35
C ARG A 141 -3.66 -0.88 23.37
N ALA A 142 -3.59 -2.03 22.74
CA ALA A 142 -4.68 -2.98 22.70
C ALA A 142 -4.19 -4.39 23.04
N PRO A 143 -5.05 -5.25 23.62
CA PRO A 143 -4.75 -6.67 23.69
C PRO A 143 -4.64 -7.23 22.28
N ARG A 144 -3.78 -8.23 22.11
CA ARG A 144 -3.63 -8.91 20.82
C ARG A 144 -4.85 -9.83 20.61
N PRO A 145 -5.66 -9.57 19.57
CA PRO A 145 -6.81 -10.43 19.29
C PRO A 145 -6.38 -11.78 18.75
N ASP A 146 -7.17 -12.80 19.02
CA ASP A 146 -7.13 -14.06 18.29
C ASP A 146 -7.83 -13.87 16.93
N LEU A 147 -7.08 -14.11 15.84
CA LEU A 147 -7.54 -13.90 14.48
C LEU A 147 -7.90 -15.21 13.81
N PRO A 148 -9.07 -15.29 13.15
CA PRO A 148 -9.41 -16.49 12.40
C PRO A 148 -8.52 -16.63 11.17
N PRO A 149 -8.41 -17.85 10.60
CA PRO A 149 -7.85 -18.01 9.26
C PRO A 149 -8.56 -17.10 8.25
N ALA A 150 -7.80 -16.55 7.32
CA ALA A 150 -8.33 -15.69 6.26
C ALA A 150 -7.69 -16.06 4.93
N ASP A 151 -8.54 -16.26 3.94
CA ASP A 151 -8.16 -16.51 2.54
C ASP A 151 -9.16 -15.77 1.64
N PRO A 152 -8.98 -14.45 1.44
CA PRO A 152 -9.86 -13.69 0.55
C PRO A 152 -9.64 -14.00 -0.93
N GLY A 153 -8.66 -14.83 -1.28
CA GLY A 153 -8.43 -15.32 -2.63
C GLY A 153 -7.26 -14.66 -3.34
N THR A 154 -7.39 -14.48 -4.65
CA THR A 154 -6.35 -13.91 -5.51
C THR A 154 -6.76 -12.53 -6.01
N THR A 155 -5.78 -11.74 -6.44
CA THR A 155 -5.98 -10.46 -7.10
C THR A 155 -5.03 -10.33 -8.30
N ARG A 156 -5.51 -9.69 -9.35
CA ARG A 156 -4.67 -9.25 -10.46
C ARG A 156 -4.11 -7.87 -10.12
N LEU A 157 -2.79 -7.76 -10.17
CA LEU A 157 -2.06 -6.51 -10.01
C LEU A 157 -1.61 -6.06 -11.40
N ASP A 158 -2.22 -5.04 -11.96
CA ASP A 158 -1.97 -4.54 -13.31
C ASP A 158 -1.79 -3.03 -13.40
N THR A 159 -1.89 -2.33 -12.28
CA THR A 159 -1.81 -0.86 -12.25
C THR A 159 -0.91 -0.39 -11.11
N LEU A 160 0.18 0.30 -11.47
CA LEU A 160 1.00 1.07 -10.55
C LEU A 160 0.40 2.46 -10.38
N VAL A 161 0.25 2.90 -9.15
CA VAL A 161 -0.34 4.21 -8.84
C VAL A 161 0.61 5.03 -7.98
N PHE A 162 0.82 6.26 -8.37
CA PHE A 162 1.47 7.28 -7.57
C PHE A 162 0.40 8.09 -6.86
N PHE A 163 0.33 8.00 -5.52
CA PHE A 163 -0.71 8.60 -4.70
C PHE A 163 -0.22 9.80 -3.93
N ARG A 164 -1.07 10.82 -3.84
CA ARG A 164 -1.08 11.81 -2.77
C ARG A 164 -1.87 11.28 -1.59
N SER A 165 -1.41 11.55 -0.36
CA SER A 165 -2.05 11.19 0.89
C SER A 165 -2.38 12.42 1.71
N ASP A 166 -3.65 12.75 1.82
CA ASP A 166 -4.14 13.83 2.68
C ASP A 166 -4.61 13.25 4.02
N LEU A 167 -3.94 13.61 5.11
CA LEU A 167 -4.30 13.16 6.45
C LEU A 167 -5.49 13.99 6.95
N ARG A 168 -6.61 13.33 7.24
CA ARG A 168 -7.82 13.95 7.81
C ARG A 168 -8.15 13.35 9.17
N PRO A 169 -8.94 14.04 10.02
CA PRO A 169 -9.35 13.50 11.32
C PRO A 169 -10.05 12.14 11.24
N ASP A 170 -10.81 11.93 10.16
CA ASP A 170 -11.55 10.70 9.86
C ASP A 170 -10.76 9.65 9.08
N GLY A 171 -9.52 9.92 8.66
CA GLY A 171 -8.61 9.00 7.97
C GLY A 171 -7.81 9.67 6.88
N ALA A 172 -6.85 8.92 6.35
CA ALA A 172 -6.13 9.35 5.15
C ALA A 172 -7.04 9.23 3.92
N VAL A 173 -7.03 10.25 3.09
CA VAL A 173 -7.66 10.25 1.77
C VAL A 173 -6.55 10.16 0.73
N TYR A 174 -6.67 9.21 -0.18
CA TYR A 174 -5.67 8.98 -1.23
C TYR A 174 -6.21 9.46 -2.58
N THR A 175 -5.43 10.30 -3.24
CA THR A 175 -5.75 10.84 -4.56
C THR A 175 -4.66 10.45 -5.54
N PRO A 176 -4.98 9.77 -6.66
CA PRO A 176 -3.99 9.44 -7.67
C PRO A 176 -3.38 10.71 -8.29
N LEU A 177 -2.05 10.82 -8.25
CA LEU A 177 -1.28 11.81 -9.03
C LEU A 177 -1.00 11.29 -10.44
N ALA A 178 -0.81 9.97 -10.56
CA ALA A 178 -0.64 9.29 -11.84
C ALA A 178 -1.01 7.80 -11.71
N ARG A 179 -1.41 7.18 -12.84
CA ARG A 179 -1.67 5.75 -12.97
C ARG A 179 -0.89 5.22 -14.18
N PHE A 180 -0.27 4.07 -14.04
CA PHE A 180 0.53 3.42 -15.08
C PHE A 180 0.11 1.96 -15.19
N GLY A 181 -0.33 1.53 -16.38
CA GLY A 181 -0.58 0.11 -16.63
C GLY A 181 0.72 -0.69 -16.60
N LEU A 182 0.70 -1.87 -15.98
CA LEU A 182 1.85 -2.77 -16.03
C LEU A 182 1.94 -3.42 -17.41
N GLY A 183 3.17 -3.49 -17.98
CA GLY A 183 3.43 -4.08 -19.28
C GLY A 183 2.90 -3.25 -20.46
N ALA A 184 2.59 -1.96 -20.26
CA ALA A 184 2.02 -1.06 -21.28
C ALA A 184 3.11 -0.24 -21.98
#